data_66be06bf05c3694cf0341cb9bd96ccfe
#
_entry.id   66be06bf05c3694cf0341cb9bd96ccfe
#
_cell.length_a   1.000
_cell.length_b   1.000
_cell.length_c   1.000
_cell.angle_alpha   90.00
_cell.angle_beta   90.00
_cell.angle_gamma   90.00
#
_symmetry.space_group_name_H-M   'P 1'
#
loop_
_entity.id
_entity.type
_entity.pdbx_description
1 polymer ?
#
loop_
_entity_poly.entity_id
_entity_poly.type
_entity_poly.pdbx_seq_one_letter_code
_entity_poly.pdbx_strand_id
1 'polypeptide(L)'
;MRVAVTGGNGKLGSATVAALGEAGHDVTNLDIAGPDRWSFTRVDLTDYGQVVDALAGVDGKHDGLDAVVHLAAVPASGLWADSATFHNNMNATFNVFQAARRLGIGRIVYASSETLLGIPFDTPPPYLPLDEEFESRPESMYAVVKHLEEELAKKLVRWDPELSITALRFSNVMAVEDYAQFPSFDADARLRSWNLWGYIDARDGAEAIRLALEAGRPGFDMFNIFAADTVMSRPNHELVAEVFPGVELRRNLGSNDSLAPSDKARRILGFEAKHSWRNHV
;
A
#
# COMPACT_ATOMS: atom_id res chain seq x y z
N MET A 1 10.24 15.89 -9.75
CA MET A 1 9.92 16.27 -8.35
C MET A 1 11.02 15.76 -7.43
N ARG A 2 11.23 16.45 -6.31
CA ARG A 2 12.05 15.98 -5.18
C ARG A 2 11.13 15.22 -4.24
N VAL A 3 11.37 13.94 -4.04
CA VAL A 3 10.46 13.02 -3.34
C VAL A 3 11.17 12.32 -2.21
N ALA A 4 10.67 12.42 -0.99
CA ALA A 4 11.12 11.55 0.10
C ALA A 4 10.32 10.23 0.06
N VAL A 5 11.02 9.11 0.14
CA VAL A 5 10.41 7.78 0.28
C VAL A 5 10.79 7.22 1.64
N THR A 6 9.84 7.06 2.54
CA THR A 6 10.06 6.39 3.82
C THR A 6 9.86 4.89 3.67
N GLY A 7 10.64 4.09 4.38
CA GLY A 7 10.61 2.63 4.20
C GLY A 7 11.20 2.18 2.86
N GLY A 8 12.08 3.00 2.26
CA GLY A 8 12.62 2.76 0.92
C GLY A 8 13.55 1.55 0.79
N ASN A 9 13.93 0.91 1.90
CA ASN A 9 14.70 -0.33 1.90
C ASN A 9 13.83 -1.60 1.99
N GLY A 10 12.51 -1.43 2.17
CA GLY A 10 11.55 -2.55 2.15
C GLY A 10 11.29 -3.09 0.73
N LYS A 11 10.52 -4.19 0.63
CA LYS A 11 10.18 -4.86 -0.64
C LYS A 11 9.53 -3.87 -1.64
N LEU A 12 8.45 -3.20 -1.23
CA LEU A 12 7.78 -2.18 -2.05
C LEU A 12 8.64 -0.91 -2.18
N GLY A 13 9.31 -0.51 -1.09
CA GLY A 13 10.10 0.71 -1.05
C GLY A 13 11.26 0.71 -2.05
N SER A 14 12.01 -0.39 -2.14
CA SER A 14 13.14 -0.50 -3.08
C SER A 14 12.69 -0.44 -4.54
N ALA A 15 11.56 -1.09 -4.87
CA ALA A 15 10.96 -0.99 -6.20
C ALA A 15 10.48 0.46 -6.48
N THR A 16 9.91 1.13 -5.47
CA THR A 16 9.45 2.52 -5.60
C THR A 16 10.61 3.49 -5.82
N VAL A 17 11.69 3.37 -5.03
CA VAL A 17 12.89 4.22 -5.20
C VAL A 17 13.46 4.06 -6.61
N ALA A 18 13.54 2.83 -7.11
CA ALA A 18 14.02 2.56 -8.47
C ALA A 18 13.09 3.18 -9.53
N ALA A 19 11.79 2.89 -9.46
CA ALA A 19 10.81 3.37 -10.45
C ALA A 19 10.70 4.91 -10.49
N LEU A 20 10.72 5.57 -9.34
CA LEU A 20 10.71 7.03 -9.28
C LEU A 20 12.00 7.64 -9.85
N GLY A 21 13.17 7.03 -9.57
CA GLY A 21 14.45 7.45 -10.14
C GLY A 21 14.47 7.28 -11.66
N GLU A 22 13.99 6.16 -12.20
CA GLU A 22 13.87 5.91 -13.64
C GLU A 22 12.89 6.88 -14.32
N ALA A 23 11.86 7.33 -13.62
CA ALA A 23 10.93 8.36 -14.08
C ALA A 23 11.49 9.80 -14.00
N GLY A 24 12.75 9.97 -13.54
CA GLY A 24 13.42 11.26 -13.46
C GLY A 24 13.07 12.10 -12.24
N HIS A 25 12.55 11.48 -11.17
CA HIS A 25 12.40 12.14 -9.88
C HIS A 25 13.72 12.10 -9.10
N ASP A 26 13.96 13.13 -8.30
CA ASP A 26 15.05 13.17 -7.33
C ASP A 26 14.57 12.54 -6.02
N VAL A 27 15.12 11.39 -5.65
CA VAL A 27 14.59 10.56 -4.57
C VAL A 27 15.52 10.55 -3.37
N THR A 28 14.98 10.98 -2.22
CA THR A 28 15.62 10.83 -0.91
C THR A 28 15.01 9.63 -0.18
N ASN A 29 15.83 8.59 0.06
CA ASN A 29 15.42 7.40 0.77
C ASN A 29 15.58 7.58 2.28
N LEU A 30 14.49 7.44 3.03
CA LEU A 30 14.43 7.52 4.50
C LEU A 30 14.00 6.17 5.09
N ASP A 31 14.80 5.61 5.98
CA ASP A 31 14.44 4.33 6.62
C ASP A 31 15.13 4.21 7.99
N ILE A 32 14.67 3.31 8.83
CA ILE A 32 15.31 3.03 10.13
C ILE A 32 16.51 2.09 9.98
N ALA A 33 16.53 1.26 8.94
CA ALA A 33 17.57 0.28 8.66
C ALA A 33 17.95 0.30 7.17
N GLY A 34 19.21 0.06 6.89
CA GLY A 34 19.73 -0.02 5.53
C GLY A 34 21.25 0.08 5.51
N PRO A 35 21.87 -0.10 4.33
CA PRO A 35 23.31 0.07 4.18
C PRO A 35 23.69 1.53 4.40
N ASP A 36 24.81 1.77 5.08
CA ASP A 36 25.35 3.11 5.26
C ASP A 36 25.89 3.63 3.91
N ARG A 37 24.97 4.23 3.13
CA ARG A 37 25.24 4.83 1.82
C ARG A 37 24.74 6.26 1.79
N TRP A 38 25.38 7.11 1.02
CA TRP A 38 25.02 8.53 0.86
C TRP A 38 23.57 8.72 0.35
N SER A 39 23.04 7.77 -0.43
CA SER A 39 21.67 7.80 -0.96
C SER A 39 20.58 7.41 0.06
N PHE A 40 20.94 7.21 1.32
CA PHE A 40 20.06 6.77 2.38
C PHE A 40 20.25 7.64 3.61
N THR A 41 19.17 8.09 4.23
CA THR A 41 19.18 8.78 5.53
C THR A 41 18.47 7.90 6.55
N ARG A 42 19.17 7.59 7.65
CA ARG A 42 18.59 6.84 8.77
C ARG A 42 17.69 7.75 9.60
N VAL A 43 16.41 7.39 9.72
CA VAL A 43 15.40 8.17 10.45
C VAL A 43 14.51 7.24 11.26
N ASP A 44 14.36 7.50 12.54
CA ASP A 44 13.29 6.94 13.35
C ASP A 44 12.03 7.80 13.17
N LEU A 45 11.05 7.28 12.44
CA LEU A 45 9.81 8.02 12.15
C LEU A 45 8.91 8.18 13.38
N THR A 46 9.18 7.48 14.46
CA THR A 46 8.46 7.70 15.73
C THR A 46 8.95 8.93 16.48
N ASP A 47 10.13 9.46 16.11
CA ASP A 47 10.69 10.70 16.62
C ASP A 47 10.35 11.87 15.66
N TYR A 48 9.47 12.75 16.11
CA TYR A 48 9.00 13.89 15.30
C TYR A 48 10.14 14.85 14.90
N GLY A 49 11.14 15.04 15.78
CA GLY A 49 12.29 15.90 15.49
C GLY A 49 13.13 15.38 14.31
N GLN A 50 13.45 14.08 14.32
CA GLN A 50 14.16 13.44 13.21
C GLN A 50 13.35 13.51 11.90
N VAL A 51 12.03 13.34 11.95
CA VAL A 51 11.18 13.45 10.76
C VAL A 51 11.21 14.86 10.18
N VAL A 52 11.07 15.89 11.03
CA VAL A 52 11.13 17.29 10.59
C VAL A 52 12.49 17.60 9.97
N ASP A 53 13.58 17.23 10.63
CA ASP A 53 14.95 17.48 10.15
C ASP A 53 15.16 16.81 8.77
N ALA A 54 14.79 15.55 8.63
CA ALA A 54 14.95 14.83 7.37
C ALA A 54 14.12 15.43 6.22
N LEU A 55 12.87 15.81 6.49
CA LEU A 55 11.98 16.40 5.47
C LEU A 55 12.32 17.87 5.16
N ALA A 56 12.96 18.58 6.07
CA ALA A 56 13.42 19.95 5.87
C ALA A 56 14.75 20.04 5.10
N GLY A 57 15.50 18.92 4.98
CA GLY A 57 16.77 18.90 4.26
C GLY A 57 17.99 19.38 5.06
N VAL A 58 17.91 19.38 6.38
CA VAL A 58 19.04 19.83 7.25
C VAL A 58 20.29 18.96 7.13
N ASP A 59 20.16 17.75 6.60
CA ASP A 59 21.29 16.89 6.27
C ASP A 59 22.03 17.27 4.97
N GLY A 60 21.57 18.32 4.29
CA GLY A 60 22.16 18.83 3.05
C GLY A 60 21.95 17.95 1.82
N LYS A 61 21.10 16.93 1.89
CA LYS A 61 20.81 16.03 0.76
C LYS A 61 19.80 16.59 -0.23
N HIS A 62 19.00 17.59 0.19
CA HIS A 62 18.05 18.28 -0.67
C HIS A 62 17.72 19.68 -0.14
N ASP A 63 17.24 20.56 -1.03
CA ASP A 63 16.80 21.93 -0.72
C ASP A 63 15.28 22.02 -0.63
N GLY A 64 14.64 21.10 0.09
CA GLY A 64 13.20 20.97 0.21
C GLY A 64 12.63 19.87 -0.67
N LEU A 65 11.39 19.47 -0.39
CA LEU A 65 10.68 18.37 -1.04
C LEU A 65 9.38 18.84 -1.66
N ASP A 66 9.01 18.24 -2.78
CA ASP A 66 7.74 18.47 -3.46
C ASP A 66 6.68 17.47 -3.00
N ALA A 67 7.10 16.28 -2.53
CA ALA A 67 6.20 15.20 -2.13
C ALA A 67 6.83 14.21 -1.14
N VAL A 68 5.98 13.46 -0.45
CA VAL A 68 6.37 12.31 0.38
C VAL A 68 5.62 11.06 -0.06
N VAL A 69 6.36 9.96 -0.20
CA VAL A 69 5.83 8.60 -0.29
C VAL A 69 6.11 7.88 1.02
N HIS A 70 5.05 7.56 1.77
CA HIS A 70 5.18 6.96 3.10
C HIS A 70 4.82 5.47 3.07
N LEU A 71 5.86 4.61 3.11
CA LEU A 71 5.74 3.15 3.07
C LEU A 71 6.23 2.48 4.35
N ALA A 72 6.92 3.21 5.23
CA ALA A 72 7.47 2.67 6.46
C ALA A 72 6.37 2.30 7.45
N ALA A 73 6.34 1.04 7.84
CA ALA A 73 5.45 0.51 8.88
C ALA A 73 5.95 -0.85 9.38
N VAL A 74 5.46 -1.32 10.52
CA VAL A 74 5.38 -2.75 10.80
C VAL A 74 4.31 -3.30 9.86
N PRO A 75 4.64 -4.17 8.87
CA PRO A 75 3.82 -4.32 7.66
C PRO A 75 2.66 -5.33 7.78
N ALA A 76 2.50 -5.98 8.94
CA ALA A 76 1.43 -6.95 9.17
C ALA A 76 1.19 -7.17 10.67
N SER A 77 0.00 -7.71 11.00
CA SER A 77 -0.28 -8.19 12.35
C SER A 77 0.56 -9.42 12.71
N GLY A 78 0.79 -9.63 14.01
CA GLY A 78 1.53 -10.78 14.54
C GLY A 78 3.05 -10.71 14.42
N LEU A 79 3.62 -9.70 13.75
CA LEU A 79 5.07 -9.50 13.71
C LEU A 79 5.61 -8.88 15.00
N TRP A 80 4.85 -7.93 15.56
CA TRP A 80 5.13 -7.30 16.85
C TRP A 80 3.89 -7.43 17.75
N ALA A 81 4.06 -7.15 19.06
CA ALA A 81 2.92 -7.04 19.95
C ALA A 81 1.99 -5.91 19.47
N ASP A 82 0.68 -6.07 19.64
CA ASP A 82 -0.34 -5.15 19.12
C ASP A 82 -0.12 -3.70 19.56
N SER A 83 0.22 -3.47 20.82
CA SER A 83 0.51 -2.12 21.32
C SER A 83 1.75 -1.51 20.67
N ALA A 84 2.79 -2.31 20.41
CA ALA A 84 3.99 -1.84 19.73
C ALA A 84 3.70 -1.53 18.25
N THR A 85 2.92 -2.37 17.56
CA THR A 85 2.46 -2.13 16.19
C THR A 85 1.63 -0.84 16.12
N PHE A 86 0.68 -0.67 17.04
CA PHE A 86 -0.16 0.53 17.10
C PHE A 86 0.67 1.79 17.28
N HIS A 87 1.52 1.84 18.32
CA HIS A 87 2.30 3.03 18.61
C HIS A 87 3.31 3.35 17.51
N ASN A 88 4.01 2.33 16.99
CA ASN A 88 4.98 2.54 15.92
C ASN A 88 4.34 3.12 14.67
N ASN A 89 3.32 2.45 14.14
CA ASN A 89 2.73 2.84 12.86
C ASN A 89 1.96 4.15 12.97
N MET A 90 1.15 4.31 14.01
CA MET A 90 0.36 5.54 14.19
C MET A 90 1.24 6.76 14.43
N ASN A 91 2.29 6.64 15.26
CA ASN A 91 3.22 7.75 15.48
C ASN A 91 4.02 8.09 14.21
N ALA A 92 4.52 7.07 13.50
CA ALA A 92 5.25 7.29 12.25
C ALA A 92 4.39 8.03 11.21
N THR A 93 3.17 7.56 10.96
CA THR A 93 2.25 8.18 10.00
C THR A 93 1.85 9.59 10.44
N PHE A 94 1.49 9.77 11.70
CA PHE A 94 1.16 11.11 12.23
C PHE A 94 2.34 12.07 12.07
N ASN A 95 3.55 11.66 12.43
CA ASN A 95 4.73 12.49 12.36
C ASN A 95 5.05 12.89 10.92
N VAL A 96 4.99 11.95 9.99
CA VAL A 96 5.24 12.21 8.56
C VAL A 96 4.20 13.18 7.98
N PHE A 97 2.90 12.91 8.20
CA PHE A 97 1.83 13.77 7.68
C PHE A 97 1.89 15.18 8.27
N GLN A 98 2.12 15.28 9.58
CA GLN A 98 2.17 16.57 10.27
C GLN A 98 3.42 17.37 9.89
N ALA A 99 4.59 16.73 9.76
CA ALA A 99 5.80 17.38 9.33
C ALA A 99 5.71 17.84 7.86
N ALA A 100 5.24 16.98 6.96
CA ALA A 100 5.04 17.34 5.55
C ALA A 100 4.14 18.59 5.43
N ARG A 101 2.98 18.58 6.09
CA ARG A 101 2.05 19.70 6.09
C ARG A 101 2.68 20.98 6.64
N ARG A 102 3.45 20.91 7.75
CA ARG A 102 4.11 22.09 8.35
C ARG A 102 5.22 22.67 7.48
N LEU A 103 5.87 21.83 6.69
CA LEU A 103 6.92 22.23 5.76
C LEU A 103 6.39 22.66 4.38
N GLY A 104 5.06 22.66 4.20
CA GLY A 104 4.43 23.04 2.93
C GLY A 104 4.55 21.97 1.84
N ILE A 105 4.84 20.73 2.20
CA ILE A 105 4.89 19.59 1.27
C ILE A 105 3.43 19.15 1.03
N GLY A 106 2.85 19.65 -0.05
CA GLY A 106 1.41 19.52 -0.33
C GLY A 106 1.00 18.16 -0.93
N ARG A 107 1.91 17.19 -1.08
CA ARG A 107 1.60 15.94 -1.78
C ARG A 107 2.12 14.73 -1.03
N ILE A 108 1.20 13.85 -0.62
CA ILE A 108 1.51 12.64 0.15
C ILE A 108 0.83 11.45 -0.52
N VAL A 109 1.60 10.40 -0.82
CA VAL A 109 1.10 9.08 -1.18
C VAL A 109 1.55 8.10 -0.10
N TYR A 110 0.66 7.24 0.40
CA TYR A 110 1.05 6.31 1.46
C TYR A 110 0.44 4.92 1.29
N ALA A 111 1.11 3.93 1.89
CA ALA A 111 0.64 2.57 1.92
C ALA A 111 -0.46 2.39 2.97
N SER A 112 -1.71 2.30 2.52
CA SER A 112 -2.81 1.67 3.24
C SER A 112 -2.78 0.15 2.99
N SER A 113 -3.84 -0.59 3.28
CA SER A 113 -3.79 -2.05 3.26
C SER A 113 -5.10 -2.69 2.83
N GLU A 114 -5.01 -3.83 2.14
CA GLU A 114 -6.14 -4.74 1.89
C GLU A 114 -6.80 -5.24 3.18
N THR A 115 -6.11 -5.16 4.33
CA THR A 115 -6.67 -5.60 5.62
C THR A 115 -7.91 -4.81 6.06
N LEU A 116 -8.17 -3.66 5.43
CA LEU A 116 -9.40 -2.89 5.61
C LEU A 116 -10.63 -3.55 4.98
N LEU A 117 -10.44 -4.56 4.13
CA LEU A 117 -11.52 -5.28 3.45
C LEU A 117 -12.11 -6.42 4.31
N GLY A 118 -11.70 -6.56 5.58
CA GLY A 118 -12.24 -7.59 6.49
C GLY A 118 -11.40 -8.85 6.59
N ILE A 119 -10.12 -8.77 6.21
CA ILE A 119 -9.15 -9.87 6.33
C ILE A 119 -8.98 -10.27 7.82
N PRO A 120 -9.01 -11.58 8.15
CA PRO A 120 -8.82 -12.74 7.26
C PRO A 120 -10.11 -13.37 6.70
N PHE A 121 -11.22 -12.67 6.70
CA PHE A 121 -12.52 -13.18 6.22
C PHE A 121 -13.09 -14.35 7.01
N ASP A 122 -12.87 -14.41 8.32
CA ASP A 122 -13.58 -15.33 9.23
C ASP A 122 -15.10 -15.13 9.11
N THR A 123 -15.54 -13.90 8.82
CA THR A 123 -16.87 -13.62 8.30
C THR A 123 -16.73 -13.40 6.80
N PRO A 124 -17.44 -14.20 5.97
CA PRO A 124 -17.41 -14.02 4.52
C PRO A 124 -17.75 -12.59 4.08
N PRO A 125 -17.15 -12.11 2.98
CA PRO A 125 -17.52 -10.81 2.43
C PRO A 125 -18.98 -10.82 1.98
N PRO A 126 -19.70 -9.68 2.04
CA PRO A 126 -21.11 -9.64 1.64
C PRO A 126 -21.31 -9.80 0.12
N TYR A 127 -20.31 -9.46 -0.66
CA TYR A 127 -20.31 -9.57 -2.11
C TYR A 127 -18.90 -9.67 -2.67
N LEU A 128 -18.77 -10.12 -3.90
CA LEU A 128 -17.53 -10.13 -4.68
C LEU A 128 -17.78 -9.60 -6.11
N PRO A 129 -16.79 -8.95 -6.73
CA PRO A 129 -15.52 -8.52 -6.15
C PRO A 129 -15.71 -7.36 -5.17
N LEU A 130 -14.78 -7.20 -4.20
CA LEU A 130 -14.75 -6.06 -3.29
C LEU A 130 -14.15 -4.83 -3.98
N ASP A 131 -14.74 -3.68 -3.73
CA ASP A 131 -14.31 -2.38 -4.25
C ASP A 131 -14.10 -1.37 -3.12
N GLU A 132 -13.79 -0.12 -3.46
CA GLU A 132 -13.54 0.94 -2.49
C GLU A 132 -14.82 1.47 -1.82
N GLU A 133 -16.01 1.06 -2.28
CA GLU A 133 -17.29 1.37 -1.63
C GLU A 133 -17.56 0.44 -0.43
N PHE A 134 -16.82 -0.67 -0.34
CA PHE A 134 -16.91 -1.56 0.80
C PHE A 134 -16.51 -0.83 2.09
N GLU A 135 -17.40 -0.84 3.07
CA GLU A 135 -17.14 -0.22 4.37
C GLU A 135 -15.95 -0.92 5.06
N SER A 136 -14.99 -0.11 5.50
CA SER A 136 -13.79 -0.62 6.16
C SER A 136 -14.13 -1.46 7.39
N ARG A 137 -13.59 -2.69 7.42
CA ARG A 137 -13.82 -3.67 8.47
C ARG A 137 -12.50 -4.22 9.02
N PRO A 138 -11.80 -3.46 9.89
CA PRO A 138 -10.53 -3.89 10.45
C PRO A 138 -10.71 -5.02 11.46
N GLU A 139 -10.03 -6.16 11.27
CA GLU A 139 -10.10 -7.35 12.12
C GLU A 139 -8.76 -7.62 12.86
N SER A 140 -7.83 -6.67 12.87
CA SER A 140 -6.57 -6.75 13.60
C SER A 140 -6.10 -5.36 14.02
N MET A 141 -5.18 -5.27 15.00
CA MET A 141 -4.64 -3.98 15.42
C MET A 141 -3.88 -3.27 14.29
N TYR A 142 -3.20 -4.01 13.42
CA TYR A 142 -2.60 -3.44 12.21
C TYR A 142 -3.67 -2.82 11.30
N ALA A 143 -4.78 -3.51 11.06
CA ALA A 143 -5.88 -2.99 10.25
C ALA A 143 -6.56 -1.78 10.91
N VAL A 144 -6.73 -1.78 12.25
CA VAL A 144 -7.24 -0.62 12.99
C VAL A 144 -6.36 0.60 12.76
N VAL A 145 -5.03 0.46 12.83
CA VAL A 145 -4.12 1.58 12.55
C VAL A 145 -4.29 2.07 11.12
N LYS A 146 -4.32 1.18 10.11
CA LYS A 146 -4.53 1.57 8.71
C LYS A 146 -5.86 2.31 8.49
N HIS A 147 -6.91 1.91 9.21
CA HIS A 147 -8.19 2.62 9.19
C HIS A 147 -8.06 4.03 9.80
N LEU A 148 -7.39 4.15 10.95
CA LEU A 148 -7.18 5.45 11.60
C LEU A 148 -6.29 6.38 10.77
N GLU A 149 -5.32 5.85 10.04
CA GLU A 149 -4.49 6.63 9.10
C GLU A 149 -5.34 7.22 7.96
N GLU A 150 -6.30 6.46 7.39
CA GLU A 150 -7.24 6.99 6.40
C GLU A 150 -8.16 8.06 7.00
N GLU A 151 -8.65 7.87 8.23
CA GLU A 151 -9.47 8.88 8.91
C GLU A 151 -8.67 10.14 9.24
N LEU A 152 -7.41 10.00 9.68
CA LEU A 152 -6.50 11.14 9.89
C LEU A 152 -6.32 11.93 8.60
N ALA A 153 -6.01 11.25 7.50
CA ALA A 153 -5.83 11.88 6.18
C ALA A 153 -7.06 12.68 5.76
N LYS A 154 -8.27 12.11 5.88
CA LYS A 154 -9.55 12.79 5.61
C LYS A 154 -9.73 14.08 6.41
N LYS A 155 -9.28 14.11 7.68
CA LYS A 155 -9.39 15.32 8.51
C LYS A 155 -8.35 16.36 8.11
N LEU A 156 -7.12 15.95 7.79
CA LEU A 156 -6.05 16.86 7.39
C LEU A 156 -6.39 17.61 6.09
N VAL A 157 -6.87 16.90 5.07
CA VAL A 157 -7.27 17.53 3.79
C VAL A 157 -8.51 18.45 3.95
N ARG A 158 -9.39 18.17 4.92
CA ARG A 158 -10.50 19.09 5.24
C ARG A 158 -10.01 20.39 5.87
N TRP A 159 -8.90 20.34 6.62
CA TRP A 159 -8.30 21.54 7.22
C TRP A 159 -7.42 22.32 6.24
N ASP A 160 -6.89 21.62 5.24
CA ASP A 160 -6.00 22.17 4.23
C ASP A 160 -6.44 21.64 2.85
N PRO A 161 -7.32 22.40 2.14
CA PRO A 161 -7.90 21.95 0.87
C PRO A 161 -6.89 21.80 -0.29
N GLU A 162 -5.72 22.43 -0.20
CA GLU A 162 -4.66 22.29 -1.22
C GLU A 162 -3.83 21.00 -1.02
N LEU A 163 -3.94 20.37 0.15
CA LEU A 163 -3.23 19.15 0.47
C LEU A 163 -3.81 17.97 -0.32
N SER A 164 -2.94 17.22 -0.94
CA SER A 164 -3.25 15.97 -1.65
C SER A 164 -2.74 14.79 -0.82
N ILE A 165 -3.63 13.93 -0.34
CA ILE A 165 -3.25 12.68 0.35
C ILE A 165 -3.91 11.51 -0.35
N THR A 166 -3.12 10.59 -0.90
CA THR A 166 -3.60 9.38 -1.57
C THR A 166 -3.22 8.13 -0.78
N ALA A 167 -4.21 7.36 -0.40
CA ALA A 167 -4.07 6.05 0.23
C ALA A 167 -4.08 4.94 -0.82
N LEU A 168 -3.07 4.07 -0.83
CA LEU A 168 -3.03 2.90 -1.69
C LEU A 168 -3.21 1.65 -0.83
N ARG A 169 -4.36 0.99 -0.91
CA ARG A 169 -4.69 -0.25 -0.21
C ARG A 169 -4.03 -1.42 -0.93
N PHE A 170 -2.76 -1.63 -0.63
CA PHE A 170 -2.01 -2.72 -1.26
C PHE A 170 -2.48 -4.08 -0.80
N SER A 171 -2.61 -4.99 -1.76
CA SER A 171 -2.62 -6.42 -1.50
C SER A 171 -1.23 -6.90 -1.09
N ASN A 172 -1.11 -8.18 -0.74
CA ASN A 172 0.15 -8.78 -0.31
C ASN A 172 1.25 -8.56 -1.38
N VAL A 173 2.22 -7.71 -1.04
CA VAL A 173 3.29 -7.31 -1.97
C VAL A 173 4.27 -8.44 -2.17
N MET A 174 4.46 -8.85 -3.42
CA MET A 174 5.32 -9.95 -3.85
C MET A 174 6.47 -9.45 -4.72
N ALA A 175 7.63 -10.09 -4.58
CA ALA A 175 8.72 -10.02 -5.52
C ALA A 175 8.68 -11.27 -6.44
N VAL A 176 9.46 -11.27 -7.51
CA VAL A 176 9.46 -12.38 -8.47
C VAL A 176 9.83 -13.71 -7.81
N GLU A 177 10.72 -13.68 -6.82
CA GLU A 177 11.17 -14.86 -6.07
C GLU A 177 10.04 -15.50 -5.25
N ASP A 178 9.05 -14.72 -4.83
CA ASP A 178 7.90 -15.20 -4.07
C ASP A 178 6.95 -16.06 -4.92
N TYR A 179 6.98 -15.93 -6.25
CA TYR A 179 6.06 -16.64 -7.15
C TYR A 179 6.23 -18.15 -7.16
N ALA A 180 7.44 -18.65 -6.88
CA ALA A 180 7.75 -20.07 -6.86
C ALA A 180 6.85 -20.87 -5.90
N GLN A 181 6.28 -20.23 -4.87
CA GLN A 181 5.38 -20.87 -3.93
C GLN A 181 3.92 -20.97 -4.41
N PHE A 182 3.49 -20.15 -5.38
CA PHE A 182 2.08 -20.01 -5.74
C PHE A 182 1.44 -21.31 -6.22
N PRO A 183 2.08 -22.15 -7.07
CA PRO A 183 1.50 -23.44 -7.47
C PRO A 183 1.16 -24.36 -6.30
N SER A 184 1.84 -24.22 -5.15
CA SER A 184 1.56 -25.05 -3.97
C SER A 184 0.22 -24.72 -3.30
N PHE A 185 -0.32 -23.52 -3.52
CA PHE A 185 -1.59 -23.09 -2.93
C PHE A 185 -2.81 -23.78 -3.54
N ASP A 186 -2.70 -24.31 -4.75
CA ASP A 186 -3.78 -25.04 -5.41
C ASP A 186 -4.20 -26.33 -4.67
N ALA A 187 -3.34 -26.84 -3.80
CA ALA A 187 -3.63 -28.02 -2.99
C ALA A 187 -4.79 -27.81 -2.01
N ASP A 188 -4.96 -26.57 -1.49
CA ASP A 188 -6.07 -26.21 -0.60
C ASP A 188 -6.41 -24.73 -0.76
N ALA A 189 -7.63 -24.45 -1.22
CA ALA A 189 -8.11 -23.10 -1.43
C ALA A 189 -8.05 -22.24 -0.16
N ARG A 190 -8.11 -22.85 1.04
CA ARG A 190 -8.07 -22.13 2.32
C ARG A 190 -6.72 -21.53 2.67
N LEU A 191 -5.63 -22.04 2.08
CA LEU A 191 -4.29 -21.52 2.36
C LEU A 191 -4.15 -20.01 2.05
N ARG A 192 -4.86 -19.52 1.03
CA ARG A 192 -4.80 -18.11 0.61
C ARG A 192 -6.18 -17.43 0.55
N SER A 193 -7.22 -18.05 1.09
CA SER A 193 -8.56 -17.44 1.14
C SER A 193 -8.62 -16.20 2.03
N TRP A 194 -7.71 -16.10 2.97
CA TRP A 194 -7.64 -15.00 3.95
C TRP A 194 -7.50 -13.61 3.32
N ASN A 195 -7.04 -13.51 2.07
CA ASN A 195 -6.96 -12.26 1.31
C ASN A 195 -7.58 -12.39 -0.10
N LEU A 196 -8.59 -13.26 -0.26
CA LEU A 196 -9.26 -13.51 -1.54
C LEU A 196 -8.28 -13.95 -2.64
N TRP A 197 -7.26 -14.69 -2.27
CA TRP A 197 -6.19 -15.16 -3.16
C TRP A 197 -5.45 -14.02 -3.89
N GLY A 198 -5.51 -12.79 -3.34
CA GLY A 198 -4.92 -11.61 -3.95
C GLY A 198 -3.40 -11.52 -3.75
N TYR A 199 -2.76 -10.70 -4.57
CA TYR A 199 -1.39 -10.24 -4.45
C TYR A 199 -1.19 -8.96 -5.28
N ILE A 200 -0.03 -8.35 -5.16
CA ILE A 200 0.48 -7.32 -6.08
C ILE A 200 1.98 -7.49 -6.26
N ASP A 201 2.47 -7.41 -7.50
CA ASP A 201 3.92 -7.32 -7.76
C ASP A 201 4.47 -5.99 -7.28
N ALA A 202 5.63 -6.00 -6.64
CA ALA A 202 6.26 -4.80 -6.11
C ALA A 202 6.52 -3.73 -7.20
N ARG A 203 6.78 -4.14 -8.45
CA ARG A 203 6.98 -3.25 -9.61
C ARG A 203 5.66 -2.56 -10.00
N ASP A 204 4.55 -3.29 -10.02
CA ASP A 204 3.22 -2.71 -10.27
C ASP A 204 2.79 -1.82 -9.09
N GLY A 205 3.11 -2.23 -7.86
CA GLY A 205 2.89 -1.39 -6.68
C GLY A 205 3.66 -0.06 -6.77
N ALA A 206 4.91 -0.09 -7.22
CA ALA A 206 5.72 1.10 -7.46
C ALA A 206 5.14 1.99 -8.57
N GLU A 207 4.63 1.39 -9.65
CA GLU A 207 3.95 2.12 -10.71
C GLU A 207 2.66 2.79 -10.21
N ALA A 208 1.86 2.12 -9.39
CA ALA A 208 0.68 2.73 -8.76
C ALA A 208 1.05 3.95 -7.89
N ILE A 209 2.15 3.87 -7.15
CA ILE A 209 2.69 4.98 -6.34
C ILE A 209 3.09 6.15 -7.25
N ARG A 210 3.85 5.88 -8.33
CA ARG A 210 4.28 6.90 -9.29
C ARG A 210 3.09 7.63 -9.91
N LEU A 211 2.09 6.88 -10.39
CA LEU A 211 0.88 7.45 -10.99
C LEU A 211 0.08 8.30 -10.00
N ALA A 212 -0.10 7.81 -8.77
CA ALA A 212 -0.79 8.56 -7.71
C ALA A 212 -0.03 9.85 -7.35
N LEU A 213 1.30 9.76 -7.27
CA LEU A 213 2.18 10.89 -7.00
C LEU A 213 2.08 11.96 -8.08
N GLU A 214 2.13 11.58 -9.36
CA GLU A 214 2.08 12.48 -10.49
C GLU A 214 0.69 13.10 -10.67
N ALA A 215 -0.38 12.35 -10.37
CA ALA A 215 -1.75 12.85 -10.41
C ALA A 215 -1.97 14.02 -9.44
N GLY A 216 -1.45 13.94 -8.22
CA GLY A 216 -1.40 15.03 -7.24
C GLY A 216 -2.72 15.74 -7.03
N ARG A 217 -3.81 15.02 -6.91
CA ARG A 217 -5.17 15.56 -6.81
C ARG A 217 -5.43 16.12 -5.41
N PRO A 218 -5.81 17.37 -5.24
CA PRO A 218 -6.17 17.91 -3.93
C PRO A 218 -7.29 17.12 -3.26
N GLY A 219 -7.22 17.00 -1.95
CA GLY A 219 -8.15 16.21 -1.14
C GLY A 219 -7.63 14.80 -0.81
N PHE A 220 -8.51 13.98 -0.30
CA PHE A 220 -8.22 12.57 0.03
C PHE A 220 -8.82 11.64 -1.02
N ASP A 221 -8.01 10.72 -1.51
CA ASP A 221 -8.48 9.61 -2.34
C ASP A 221 -7.88 8.29 -1.87
N MET A 222 -8.55 7.17 -2.16
CA MET A 222 -8.08 5.83 -1.82
C MET A 222 -8.33 4.87 -2.96
N PHE A 223 -7.41 3.91 -3.15
CA PHE A 223 -7.44 2.95 -4.25
C PHE A 223 -7.03 1.57 -3.80
N ASN A 224 -7.76 0.54 -4.19
CA ASN A 224 -7.32 -0.84 -4.11
C ASN A 224 -6.22 -1.08 -5.15
N ILE A 225 -5.09 -1.67 -4.72
CA ILE A 225 -3.94 -1.96 -5.60
C ILE A 225 -3.62 -3.45 -5.53
N PHE A 226 -4.15 -4.16 -6.51
CA PHE A 226 -4.08 -5.61 -6.66
C PHE A 226 -3.56 -5.97 -8.06
N ALA A 227 -2.95 -7.15 -8.18
CA ALA A 227 -2.69 -7.75 -9.48
C ALA A 227 -4.01 -8.00 -10.24
N ALA A 228 -3.91 -8.17 -11.55
CA ALA A 228 -5.10 -8.44 -12.37
C ALA A 228 -5.69 -9.83 -12.10
N ASP A 229 -4.87 -10.75 -11.61
CA ASP A 229 -5.21 -12.15 -11.36
C ASP A 229 -4.96 -12.58 -9.91
N THR A 230 -5.42 -13.77 -9.57
CA THR A 230 -5.20 -14.42 -8.27
C THR A 230 -3.94 -15.29 -8.26
N VAL A 231 -3.46 -15.64 -7.06
CA VAL A 231 -2.31 -16.58 -6.89
C VAL A 231 -2.67 -18.05 -7.21
N MET A 232 -3.93 -18.34 -7.58
CA MET A 232 -4.44 -19.70 -7.81
C MET A 232 -4.53 -20.01 -9.31
N SER A 233 -4.20 -21.23 -9.73
CA SER A 233 -4.54 -21.71 -11.07
C SER A 233 -5.99 -22.22 -11.17
N ARG A 234 -6.59 -22.58 -10.05
CA ARG A 234 -8.00 -22.99 -9.97
C ARG A 234 -8.93 -21.81 -10.28
N PRO A 235 -10.05 -22.06 -11.00
CA PRO A 235 -11.00 -21.01 -11.36
C PRO A 235 -11.69 -20.38 -10.15
N ASN A 236 -11.94 -19.08 -10.20
CA ASN A 236 -12.63 -18.33 -9.14
C ASN A 236 -13.97 -18.92 -8.72
N HIS A 237 -14.77 -19.44 -9.68
CA HIS A 237 -16.09 -20.02 -9.36
C HIS A 237 -15.99 -21.27 -8.46
N GLU A 238 -14.92 -22.08 -8.61
CA GLU A 238 -14.66 -23.22 -7.75
C GLU A 238 -14.21 -22.78 -6.36
N LEU A 239 -13.25 -21.83 -6.32
CA LEU A 239 -12.68 -21.30 -5.09
C LEU A 239 -13.76 -20.63 -4.22
N VAL A 240 -14.59 -19.78 -4.82
CA VAL A 240 -15.68 -19.09 -4.12
C VAL A 240 -16.76 -20.07 -3.66
N ALA A 241 -17.14 -21.05 -4.47
CA ALA A 241 -18.12 -22.06 -4.07
C ALA A 241 -17.63 -22.93 -2.91
N GLU A 242 -16.33 -23.22 -2.86
CA GLU A 242 -15.71 -24.02 -1.81
C GLU A 242 -15.54 -23.27 -0.49
N VAL A 243 -15.10 -22.00 -0.55
CA VAL A 243 -14.69 -21.26 0.64
C VAL A 243 -15.74 -20.27 1.12
N PHE A 244 -16.44 -19.61 0.21
CA PHE A 244 -17.45 -18.58 0.47
C PHE A 244 -18.79 -18.93 -0.14
N PRO A 245 -19.41 -20.09 0.19
CA PRO A 245 -20.65 -20.51 -0.42
C PRO A 245 -21.77 -19.50 -0.12
N GLY A 246 -22.48 -19.07 -1.18
CA GLY A 246 -23.62 -18.15 -1.06
C GLY A 246 -23.27 -16.67 -1.05
N VAL A 247 -21.99 -16.30 -1.21
CA VAL A 247 -21.60 -14.90 -1.39
C VAL A 247 -22.15 -14.36 -2.72
N GLU A 248 -22.73 -13.15 -2.69
CA GLU A 248 -23.25 -12.46 -3.86
C GLU A 248 -22.13 -12.14 -4.86
N LEU A 249 -22.33 -12.52 -6.12
CA LEU A 249 -21.44 -12.07 -7.21
C LEU A 249 -22.10 -10.88 -7.93
N ARG A 250 -21.56 -9.68 -7.75
CA ARG A 250 -22.11 -8.44 -8.35
C ARG A 250 -21.76 -8.24 -9.82
N ARG A 251 -20.84 -9.04 -10.34
CA ARG A 251 -20.50 -9.09 -11.78
C ARG A 251 -19.96 -10.47 -12.16
N ASN A 252 -19.95 -10.76 -13.47
CA ASN A 252 -19.23 -11.91 -13.97
C ASN A 252 -17.73 -11.71 -13.78
N LEU A 253 -17.08 -12.70 -13.21
CA LEU A 253 -15.63 -12.76 -13.02
C LEU A 253 -15.02 -13.71 -14.05
N GLY A 254 -13.91 -13.33 -14.63
CA GLY A 254 -13.07 -14.26 -15.38
C GLY A 254 -12.54 -15.38 -14.47
N SER A 255 -12.03 -16.43 -15.07
CA SER A 255 -11.62 -17.64 -14.33
C SER A 255 -10.64 -17.34 -13.20
N ASN A 256 -9.76 -16.38 -13.38
CA ASN A 256 -8.71 -16.05 -12.40
C ASN A 256 -8.60 -14.55 -12.10
N ASP A 257 -9.60 -13.75 -12.43
CA ASP A 257 -9.60 -12.31 -12.16
C ASP A 257 -9.45 -12.03 -10.66
N SER A 258 -8.82 -10.91 -10.32
CA SER A 258 -8.78 -10.42 -8.94
C SER A 258 -10.18 -10.27 -8.34
N LEU A 259 -10.36 -10.71 -7.10
CA LEU A 259 -11.62 -10.56 -6.35
C LEU A 259 -11.69 -9.25 -5.53
N ALA A 260 -10.65 -8.42 -5.62
CA ALA A 260 -10.65 -7.04 -5.16
C ALA A 260 -9.86 -6.17 -6.18
N PRO A 261 -10.43 -5.95 -7.38
CA PRO A 261 -9.71 -5.36 -8.50
C PRO A 261 -9.40 -3.89 -8.32
N SER A 262 -8.37 -3.42 -9.02
CA SER A 262 -7.93 -2.01 -9.05
C SER A 262 -8.71 -1.15 -10.06
N ASP A 263 -10.01 -1.38 -10.22
CA ASP A 263 -10.81 -0.72 -11.25
C ASP A 263 -10.90 0.79 -11.09
N LYS A 264 -10.97 1.28 -9.84
CA LYS A 264 -10.96 2.71 -9.55
C LYS A 264 -9.59 3.33 -9.89
N ALA A 265 -8.49 2.65 -9.54
CA ALA A 265 -7.14 3.09 -9.87
C ALA A 265 -6.94 3.13 -11.39
N ARG A 266 -7.42 2.13 -12.13
CA ARG A 266 -7.39 2.13 -13.60
C ARG A 266 -8.13 3.33 -14.19
N ARG A 267 -9.35 3.60 -13.73
CA ARG A 267 -10.18 4.68 -14.27
C ARG A 267 -9.63 6.07 -13.95
N ILE A 268 -9.06 6.26 -12.76
CA ILE A 268 -8.70 7.59 -12.25
C ILE A 268 -7.22 7.90 -12.44
N LEU A 269 -6.34 6.90 -12.24
CA LEU A 269 -4.89 7.05 -12.31
C LEU A 269 -4.30 6.48 -13.61
N GLY A 270 -5.07 5.72 -14.40
CA GLY A 270 -4.54 4.97 -15.53
C GLY A 270 -3.69 3.75 -15.11
N PHE A 271 -3.83 3.29 -13.86
CA PHE A 271 -3.06 2.16 -13.36
C PHE A 271 -3.54 0.84 -13.96
N GLU A 272 -2.61 0.06 -14.48
CA GLU A 272 -2.83 -1.32 -14.91
C GLU A 272 -1.70 -2.21 -14.36
N ALA A 273 -2.05 -3.26 -13.64
CA ALA A 273 -1.10 -4.27 -13.21
C ALA A 273 -0.63 -5.09 -14.44
N LYS A 274 0.67 -5.14 -14.66
CA LYS A 274 1.29 -5.76 -15.85
C LYS A 274 2.02 -7.05 -15.55
N HIS A 275 2.38 -7.27 -14.29
CA HIS A 275 3.20 -8.39 -13.87
C HIS A 275 2.32 -9.48 -13.29
N SER A 276 2.19 -10.60 -14.00
CA SER A 276 1.54 -11.80 -13.51
C SER A 276 2.57 -12.88 -13.19
N TRP A 277 2.38 -13.55 -12.05
CA TRP A 277 3.18 -14.71 -11.67
C TRP A 277 3.13 -15.83 -12.71
N ARG A 278 2.04 -15.92 -13.47
CA ARG A 278 1.83 -16.94 -14.54
C ARG A 278 2.85 -16.85 -15.67
N ASN A 279 3.56 -15.73 -15.78
CA ASN A 279 4.63 -15.54 -16.76
C ASN A 279 5.99 -16.02 -16.24
N HIS A 280 6.06 -16.52 -14.98
CA HIS A 280 7.32 -16.87 -14.31
C HIS A 280 7.39 -18.32 -13.82
N VAL A 281 6.29 -19.08 -13.89
CA VAL A 281 6.19 -20.50 -13.46
C VAL A 281 5.54 -21.35 -14.52
#